data_632e980c3bc9354e8f545902bbe75ca2
#
_entry.id   632e980c3bc9354e8f545902bbe75ca2
#
_cell.length_a   1.000
_cell.length_b   1.000
_cell.length_c   1.000
_cell.angle_alpha   90.00
_cell.angle_beta   90.00
_cell.angle_gamma   90.00
#
_symmetry.space_group_name_H-M   'P 1'
#
loop_
_entity.id
_entity.type
_entity.pdbx_description
1 polymer ?
#
loop_
_entity_poly.entity_id
_entity_poly.type
_entity_poly.pdbx_seq_one_letter_code
_entity_poly.pdbx_strand_id
1 'polypeptide(L)'
;LLFKKYLLLLKMSNNISNITTGFVDLATYDELEKHMYGGNDATAYFVRETRKSTWFTLVPTLLNRSAGASNFGNTFTAEISRSGDYLLHSWLRVTLPALTISNNTAEEYSVVWTPNVGHNLIKECELTFNDLVAARFDSYHLDFWNQFYLPASKKVGYNNMIGNVASLTSPLTSHPLYTINVPLPFFFSRDSGLALPTAALPYNQMKIKFHLREWSDLITVYYLPIGRPPAEANAVTAQVGSDFGNLSVEPRLTNVQVWGNYALVSNDERKRMACAPRDILIEQVQTSGITGFAPQINPKTSYDLFLSHAVKALFFAVRNKSVPTIWSNYTTTSGKVIGKNLIFNGSDPVGNTSITYENTKRISNMTSDFYSLVAPFFMAPSIPEHTGYHMYSYCLDIAALDPMGSTNYGKLSSINISPNA
;
A
#
# COMPACT_ATOMS: atom_id res chain seq x y z
N LEU A 1 -9.02 -60.55 -14.54
CA LEU A 1 -9.47 -59.29 -15.24
C LEU A 1 -10.98 -59.29 -15.45
N LEU A 2 -11.57 -60.39 -15.91
CA LEU A 2 -13.03 -60.55 -16.11
C LEU A 2 -13.81 -60.44 -14.79
N PHE A 3 -13.32 -61.03 -13.70
CA PHE A 3 -13.96 -60.94 -12.37
C PHE A 3 -14.01 -59.52 -11.82
N LYS A 4 -12.96 -58.71 -12.05
CA LYS A 4 -12.91 -57.29 -11.64
C LYS A 4 -13.88 -56.43 -12.46
N LYS A 5 -14.12 -56.78 -13.72
CA LYS A 5 -15.09 -56.09 -14.60
C LYS A 5 -16.54 -56.40 -14.20
N TYR A 6 -16.82 -57.66 -13.75
CA TYR A 6 -18.13 -58.02 -13.23
C TYR A 6 -18.43 -57.42 -11.85
N LEU A 7 -17.42 -57.29 -10.99
CA LEU A 7 -17.57 -56.62 -9.68
C LEU A 7 -17.79 -55.11 -9.83
N LEU A 8 -17.18 -54.48 -10.86
CA LEU A 8 -17.43 -53.07 -11.19
C LEU A 8 -18.86 -52.86 -11.72
N LEU A 9 -19.36 -53.77 -12.58
CA LEU A 9 -20.74 -53.74 -13.06
C LEU A 9 -21.76 -53.98 -11.94
N LEU A 10 -21.47 -54.90 -10.98
CA LEU A 10 -22.32 -55.11 -9.80
C LEU A 10 -22.30 -53.95 -8.81
N LYS A 11 -21.18 -53.22 -8.70
CA LYS A 11 -21.14 -51.95 -7.91
C LYS A 11 -21.90 -50.82 -8.60
N MET A 12 -21.96 -50.79 -9.90
CA MET A 12 -22.76 -49.79 -10.63
C MET A 12 -24.28 -50.08 -10.54
N SER A 13 -24.70 -51.35 -10.30
CA SER A 13 -26.13 -51.71 -10.20
C SER A 13 -26.81 -51.21 -8.92
N ASN A 14 -26.04 -50.93 -7.86
CA ASN A 14 -26.63 -50.41 -6.61
C ASN A 14 -26.89 -48.90 -6.60
N ASN A 15 -26.44 -48.16 -7.63
CA ASN A 15 -26.60 -46.71 -7.74
C ASN A 15 -27.52 -46.29 -8.92
N ILE A 16 -28.25 -47.21 -9.53
CA ILE A 16 -29.13 -46.91 -10.69
C ILE A 16 -30.22 -45.93 -10.31
N SER A 17 -30.72 -45.97 -9.07
CA SER A 17 -31.73 -45.03 -8.59
C SER A 17 -31.19 -43.57 -8.58
N ASN A 18 -29.93 -43.35 -8.22
CA ASN A 18 -29.32 -42.03 -8.17
C ASN A 18 -29.12 -41.46 -9.56
N ILE A 19 -28.79 -42.31 -10.55
CA ILE A 19 -28.66 -41.87 -11.96
C ILE A 19 -30.03 -41.50 -12.52
N THR A 20 -31.07 -42.28 -12.21
CA THR A 20 -32.42 -41.99 -12.65
C THR A 20 -32.96 -40.70 -12.07
N THR A 21 -32.71 -40.44 -10.77
CA THR A 21 -33.07 -39.13 -10.16
C THR A 21 -32.31 -37.96 -10.75
N GLY A 22 -31.03 -38.13 -11.10
CA GLY A 22 -30.23 -37.13 -11.81
C GLY A 22 -30.85 -36.76 -13.20
N PHE A 23 -31.42 -37.72 -13.92
CA PHE A 23 -32.18 -37.42 -15.14
C PHE A 23 -33.50 -36.69 -14.87
N VAL A 24 -34.14 -36.97 -13.73
CA VAL A 24 -35.32 -36.22 -13.29
C VAL A 24 -34.95 -34.74 -13.01
N ASP A 25 -33.79 -34.50 -12.36
CA ASP A 25 -33.29 -33.13 -12.12
C ASP A 25 -33.10 -32.38 -13.43
N LEU A 26 -32.51 -33.03 -14.44
CA LEU A 26 -32.36 -32.42 -15.78
C LEU A 26 -33.70 -32.21 -16.50
N ALA A 27 -34.73 -33.00 -16.20
CA ALA A 27 -36.08 -32.86 -16.79
C ALA A 27 -36.88 -31.68 -16.20
N THR A 28 -36.44 -31.15 -15.03
CA THR A 28 -37.07 -29.95 -14.41
C THR A 28 -36.64 -28.65 -15.07
N TYR A 29 -36.08 -28.71 -16.26
CA TYR A 29 -35.59 -27.58 -17.05
C TYR A 29 -36.77 -26.73 -17.56
N ASP A 30 -36.91 -25.51 -17.00
CA ASP A 30 -38.00 -24.57 -17.28
C ASP A 30 -37.48 -23.28 -17.95
N GLU A 31 -38.31 -22.28 -18.12
CA GLU A 31 -37.92 -21.03 -18.75
C GLU A 31 -36.80 -20.26 -18.00
N LEU A 32 -36.79 -20.35 -16.67
CA LEU A 32 -35.73 -19.73 -15.86
C LEU A 32 -34.37 -20.42 -16.07
N GLU A 33 -34.36 -21.73 -16.07
CA GLU A 33 -33.17 -22.52 -16.32
C GLU A 33 -32.67 -22.35 -17.74
N LYS A 34 -33.56 -22.22 -18.73
CA LYS A 34 -33.19 -21.88 -20.13
C LYS A 34 -32.48 -20.55 -20.23
N HIS A 35 -32.94 -19.57 -19.44
CA HIS A 35 -32.31 -18.25 -19.41
C HIS A 35 -30.92 -18.29 -18.77
N MET A 36 -30.72 -19.07 -17.72
CA MET A 36 -29.45 -19.14 -16.98
C MET A 36 -28.44 -20.13 -17.57
N TYR A 37 -28.90 -21.27 -18.08
CA TYR A 37 -28.07 -22.41 -18.48
C TYR A 37 -28.14 -22.76 -19.96
N GLY A 38 -28.35 -21.81 -20.81
CA GLY A 38 -28.46 -22.03 -22.25
C GLY A 38 -27.89 -20.86 -23.05
N GLY A 39 -27.78 -21.07 -24.36
CA GLY A 39 -27.34 -20.06 -25.32
C GLY A 39 -26.00 -20.41 -25.99
N ASN A 40 -25.71 -19.70 -27.06
CA ASN A 40 -24.49 -19.92 -27.86
C ASN A 40 -23.19 -19.60 -27.12
N ASP A 41 -23.27 -18.76 -26.07
CA ASP A 41 -22.13 -18.30 -25.28
C ASP A 41 -22.01 -19.06 -23.93
N ALA A 42 -22.76 -20.14 -23.75
CA ALA A 42 -22.72 -20.92 -22.53
C ALA A 42 -21.36 -21.62 -22.33
N THR A 43 -20.77 -21.47 -21.15
CA THR A 43 -19.49 -22.10 -20.80
C THR A 43 -19.69 -23.56 -20.41
N ALA A 44 -18.93 -24.47 -21.01
CA ALA A 44 -18.92 -25.87 -20.63
C ALA A 44 -17.93 -26.11 -19.46
N TYR A 45 -18.43 -26.54 -18.30
CA TYR A 45 -17.60 -26.78 -17.10
C TYR A 45 -16.82 -28.09 -17.15
N PHE A 46 -17.23 -29.05 -17.99
CA PHE A 46 -16.59 -30.37 -18.07
C PHE A 46 -15.53 -30.48 -19.18
N VAL A 47 -15.31 -29.38 -19.89
CA VAL A 47 -14.24 -29.23 -20.89
C VAL A 47 -13.34 -28.08 -20.47
N ARG A 48 -12.05 -28.37 -20.28
CA ARG A 48 -11.08 -27.33 -19.96
C ARG A 48 -10.49 -26.77 -21.26
N GLU A 49 -10.82 -25.55 -21.57
CA GLU A 49 -10.17 -24.80 -22.63
C GLU A 49 -8.88 -24.18 -22.11
N THR A 50 -7.75 -24.52 -22.75
CA THR A 50 -6.46 -23.93 -22.44
C THR A 50 -6.17 -22.80 -23.42
N ARG A 51 -6.06 -21.57 -22.92
CA ARG A 51 -5.68 -20.42 -23.73
C ARG A 51 -4.21 -20.51 -24.08
N LYS A 52 -3.89 -20.27 -25.35
CA LYS A 52 -2.50 -20.13 -25.82
C LYS A 52 -1.97 -18.77 -25.36
N SER A 53 -0.74 -18.73 -24.85
CA SER A 53 -0.04 -17.50 -24.45
C SER A 53 1.28 -17.36 -25.19
N THR A 54 1.85 -16.16 -25.18
CA THR A 54 3.20 -15.89 -25.66
C THR A 54 4.25 -16.42 -24.71
N TRP A 55 5.41 -16.77 -25.22
CA TRP A 55 6.51 -17.27 -24.40
C TRP A 55 7.29 -16.11 -23.78
N PHE A 56 7.47 -16.12 -22.47
CA PHE A 56 8.23 -15.11 -21.73
C PHE A 56 8.94 -15.71 -20.51
N THR A 57 9.92 -14.97 -19.98
CA THR A 57 10.59 -15.28 -18.72
C THR A 57 10.73 -14.03 -17.88
N LEU A 58 10.79 -14.20 -16.56
CA LEU A 58 10.94 -13.09 -15.61
C LEU A 58 12.35 -13.11 -15.00
N VAL A 59 12.99 -11.95 -14.98
CA VAL A 59 14.35 -11.79 -14.45
C VAL A 59 14.41 -10.56 -13.54
N PRO A 60 14.77 -10.70 -12.26
CA PRO A 60 15.05 -9.56 -11.39
C PRO A 60 16.41 -8.96 -11.75
N THR A 61 16.45 -7.65 -11.93
CA THR A 61 17.66 -6.91 -12.32
C THR A 61 17.86 -5.73 -11.41
N LEU A 62 19.11 -5.47 -11.04
CA LEU A 62 19.49 -4.28 -10.28
C LEU A 62 19.47 -3.06 -11.21
N LEU A 63 18.78 -2.01 -10.82
CA LEU A 63 18.76 -0.74 -11.51
C LEU A 63 20.00 0.08 -11.15
N ASN A 64 20.63 0.69 -12.14
CA ASN A 64 21.82 1.47 -11.93
C ASN A 64 21.50 2.80 -11.25
N ARG A 65 22.26 3.13 -10.20
CA ARG A 65 22.20 4.48 -9.63
C ARG A 65 22.92 5.44 -10.56
N SER A 66 22.20 6.45 -11.05
CA SER A 66 22.76 7.43 -11.99
C SER A 66 23.28 8.69 -11.31
N ALA A 67 22.72 9.08 -10.18
CA ALA A 67 23.11 10.31 -9.48
C ALA A 67 22.76 10.27 -7.99
N GLY A 68 23.44 11.10 -7.20
CA GLY A 68 23.16 11.38 -5.80
C GLY A 68 23.75 10.40 -4.81
N ALA A 69 23.74 10.78 -3.54
CA ALA A 69 24.17 9.95 -2.42
C ALA A 69 22.97 9.16 -1.86
N SER A 70 23.17 7.88 -1.62
CA SER A 70 22.13 7.01 -1.09
C SER A 70 22.25 6.85 0.43
N ASN A 71 22.03 7.92 1.17
CA ASN A 71 22.00 7.94 2.64
C ASN A 71 20.78 8.71 3.12
N PHE A 72 20.52 8.67 4.44
CA PHE A 72 19.49 9.49 5.05
C PHE A 72 19.61 10.96 4.63
N GLY A 73 18.46 11.65 4.49
CA GLY A 73 18.38 13.05 4.12
C GLY A 73 18.75 13.39 2.67
N ASN A 74 19.26 12.44 1.92
CA ASN A 74 19.74 12.68 0.58
C ASN A 74 18.72 12.30 -0.50
N THR A 75 18.95 12.84 -1.68
CA THR A 75 18.22 12.49 -2.89
C THR A 75 19.14 11.66 -3.79
N PHE A 76 18.62 10.54 -4.30
CA PHE A 76 19.32 9.76 -5.31
C PHE A 76 18.37 9.33 -6.43
N THR A 77 18.95 9.02 -7.57
CA THR A 77 18.22 8.64 -8.77
C THR A 77 18.71 7.27 -9.26
N ALA A 78 17.76 6.39 -9.54
CA ALA A 78 18.00 5.12 -10.21
C ALA A 78 17.49 5.18 -11.65
N GLU A 79 18.29 4.75 -12.60
CA GLU A 79 17.91 4.70 -13.99
C GLU A 79 17.25 3.35 -14.32
N ILE A 80 16.09 3.40 -14.97
CA ILE A 80 15.42 2.21 -15.49
C ILE A 80 16.15 1.78 -16.75
N SER A 81 16.98 0.74 -16.61
CA SER A 81 17.74 0.18 -17.71
C SER A 81 16.83 -0.57 -18.69
N ARG A 82 17.26 -0.66 -19.96
CA ARG A 82 16.59 -1.47 -20.97
C ARG A 82 17.11 -2.91 -20.99
N SER A 83 17.29 -3.49 -19.79
CA SER A 83 17.80 -4.85 -19.62
C SER A 83 16.79 -5.93 -19.98
N GLY A 84 15.51 -5.57 -20.08
CA GLY A 84 14.41 -6.44 -20.48
C GLY A 84 13.43 -5.74 -21.41
N ASP A 85 12.40 -6.43 -21.83
CA ASP A 85 11.41 -5.88 -22.76
C ASP A 85 10.31 -5.12 -22.02
N TYR A 86 9.88 -5.63 -20.87
CA TYR A 86 8.86 -5.03 -20.01
C TYR A 86 9.33 -4.97 -18.58
N LEU A 87 9.11 -3.85 -17.90
CA LEU A 87 9.28 -3.72 -16.43
C LEU A 87 7.91 -3.90 -15.75
N LEU A 88 7.81 -4.91 -14.87
CA LEU A 88 6.57 -5.21 -14.15
C LEU A 88 6.55 -4.63 -12.74
N HIS A 89 7.58 -4.91 -11.96
CA HIS A 89 7.63 -4.52 -10.56
C HIS A 89 8.96 -3.86 -10.24
N SER A 90 8.93 -2.92 -9.30
CA SER A 90 10.15 -2.33 -8.74
C SER A 90 10.05 -2.26 -7.22
N TRP A 91 11.19 -2.39 -6.54
CA TRP A 91 11.28 -2.25 -5.09
C TRP A 91 12.60 -1.65 -4.67
N LEU A 92 12.56 -0.94 -3.56
CA LEU A 92 13.74 -0.40 -2.89
C LEU A 92 14.20 -1.40 -1.81
N ARG A 93 15.45 -1.84 -1.89
CA ARG A 93 16.10 -2.66 -0.87
C ARG A 93 17.13 -1.82 -0.13
N VAL A 94 17.02 -1.79 1.19
CA VAL A 94 17.91 -1.00 2.05
C VAL A 94 18.21 -1.79 3.32
N THR A 95 19.42 -1.69 3.81
CA THR A 95 19.79 -2.23 5.10
C THR A 95 19.89 -1.10 6.12
N LEU A 96 19.00 -1.14 7.12
CA LEU A 96 19.02 -0.24 8.27
C LEU A 96 20.21 -0.58 9.17
N PRO A 97 20.90 0.40 9.72
CA PRO A 97 22.00 0.17 10.65
C PRO A 97 21.51 -0.40 11.98
N ALA A 98 22.39 -1.11 12.66
CA ALA A 98 22.17 -1.42 14.08
C ALA A 98 22.21 -0.12 14.89
N LEU A 99 21.28 0.01 15.82
CA LEU A 99 21.24 1.14 16.76
C LEU A 99 21.61 0.65 18.16
N THR A 100 22.43 1.42 18.86
CA THR A 100 22.75 1.18 20.25
C THR A 100 22.78 2.49 20.97
N ILE A 101 22.08 2.57 22.10
CA ILE A 101 22.02 3.73 22.96
C ILE A 101 22.61 3.38 24.32
N SER A 102 23.39 4.30 24.90
CA SER A 102 24.04 4.11 26.19
C SER A 102 23.18 4.73 27.30
N ASN A 103 23.00 3.99 28.38
CA ASN A 103 22.37 4.49 29.59
C ASN A 103 23.35 5.32 30.43
N ASN A 104 22.85 6.29 31.18
CA ASN A 104 23.65 7.00 32.15
C ASN A 104 23.25 6.57 33.59
N THR A 105 23.88 7.16 34.60
CA THR A 105 23.62 6.82 36.02
C THR A 105 22.27 7.27 36.54
N ALA A 106 21.61 8.20 35.86
CA ALA A 106 20.36 8.82 36.29
C ALA A 106 19.15 8.40 35.45
N GLU A 107 19.37 7.94 34.25
CA GLU A 107 18.32 7.72 33.28
C GLU A 107 18.57 6.45 32.42
N GLU A 108 17.50 5.71 32.21
CA GLU A 108 17.49 4.58 31.28
C GLU A 108 16.93 5.03 29.92
N TYR A 109 17.75 4.89 28.87
CA TYR A 109 17.39 5.27 27.50
C TYR A 109 16.97 4.05 26.70
N SER A 110 15.97 4.23 25.86
CA SER A 110 15.57 3.27 24.85
C SER A 110 15.35 3.97 23.51
N VAL A 111 15.65 3.29 22.45
CA VAL A 111 15.54 3.79 21.08
C VAL A 111 14.51 2.94 20.32
N VAL A 112 13.78 3.57 19.39
CA VAL A 112 12.74 2.94 18.59
C VAL A 112 12.81 3.49 17.16
N TRP A 113 12.73 2.61 16.17
CA TRP A 113 12.42 3.03 14.82
C TRP A 113 10.95 3.40 14.70
N THR A 114 10.64 4.41 13.87
CA THR A 114 9.24 4.75 13.55
C THR A 114 8.49 3.53 12.99
N PRO A 115 7.23 3.29 13.36
CA PRO A 115 6.40 2.29 12.69
C PRO A 115 6.40 2.50 11.18
N ASN A 116 6.29 1.41 10.42
CA ASN A 116 6.37 1.44 8.95
C ASN A 116 7.64 2.16 8.44
N VAL A 117 8.78 1.85 9.04
CA VAL A 117 10.05 2.55 8.74
C VAL A 117 10.38 2.55 7.25
N GLY A 118 10.04 1.48 6.51
CA GLY A 118 10.25 1.41 5.06
C GLY A 118 9.46 2.45 4.29
N HIS A 119 8.21 2.70 4.65
CA HIS A 119 7.40 3.78 4.05
C HIS A 119 7.96 5.14 4.45
N ASN A 120 8.20 5.32 5.73
CA ASN A 120 8.59 6.61 6.29
C ASN A 120 10.03 7.03 5.92
N LEU A 121 10.88 6.10 5.54
CA LEU A 121 12.19 6.37 4.95
C LEU A 121 12.07 7.15 3.63
N ILE A 122 11.05 6.83 2.83
CA ILE A 122 10.81 7.50 1.55
C ILE A 122 9.95 8.74 1.81
N LYS A 123 10.54 9.92 1.76
CA LYS A 123 9.80 11.18 1.85
C LYS A 123 8.93 11.37 0.61
N GLU A 124 9.51 11.14 -0.55
CA GLU A 124 8.86 11.23 -1.85
C GLU A 124 9.58 10.32 -2.85
N CYS A 125 8.82 9.69 -3.73
CA CYS A 125 9.33 8.88 -4.83
C CYS A 125 8.67 9.34 -6.13
N GLU A 126 9.49 9.64 -7.14
CA GLU A 126 9.05 10.15 -8.43
C GLU A 126 9.50 9.23 -9.56
N LEU A 127 8.61 8.95 -10.48
CA LEU A 127 8.91 8.34 -11.77
C LEU A 127 8.95 9.43 -12.84
N THR A 128 10.08 9.57 -13.53
CA THR A 128 10.25 10.61 -14.55
C THR A 128 10.58 10.01 -15.91
N PHE A 129 10.02 10.61 -16.96
CA PHE A 129 10.35 10.36 -18.35
C PHE A 129 10.91 11.67 -18.96
N ASN A 130 12.16 11.66 -19.40
CA ASN A 130 12.85 12.86 -19.90
C ASN A 130 12.70 14.07 -18.95
N ASP A 131 12.88 13.80 -17.65
CA ASP A 131 12.74 14.77 -16.55
C ASP A 131 11.32 15.31 -16.31
N LEU A 132 10.31 14.83 -17.05
CA LEU A 132 8.90 15.08 -16.75
C LEU A 132 8.38 14.04 -15.75
N VAL A 133 7.75 14.50 -14.68
CA VAL A 133 7.18 13.63 -13.65
C VAL A 133 5.90 12.98 -14.18
N ALA A 134 5.92 11.67 -14.35
CA ALA A 134 4.77 10.87 -14.76
C ALA A 134 3.94 10.37 -13.58
N ALA A 135 4.59 10.01 -12.49
CA ALA A 135 3.94 9.57 -11.27
C ALA A 135 4.80 9.92 -10.06
N ARG A 136 4.18 10.31 -8.96
CA ARG A 136 4.84 10.49 -7.68
C ARG A 136 3.94 10.08 -6.54
N PHE A 137 4.55 9.67 -5.46
CA PHE A 137 3.87 9.36 -4.21
C PHE A 137 4.79 9.62 -3.02
N ASP A 138 4.19 9.77 -1.86
CA ASP A 138 4.87 10.00 -0.59
C ASP A 138 4.67 8.83 0.39
N SER A 139 5.23 8.94 1.59
CA SER A 139 5.07 7.93 2.64
C SER A 139 3.62 7.75 3.09
N TYR A 140 2.82 8.81 3.07
CA TYR A 140 1.41 8.74 3.46
C TYR A 140 0.62 7.91 2.46
N HIS A 141 0.88 8.09 1.17
CA HIS A 141 0.26 7.24 0.15
C HIS A 141 0.62 5.76 0.34
N LEU A 142 1.87 5.44 0.68
CA LEU A 142 2.29 4.06 0.95
C LEU A 142 1.54 3.45 2.15
N ASP A 143 1.30 4.25 3.20
CA ASP A 143 0.51 3.81 4.36
C ASP A 143 -0.95 3.52 3.96
N PHE A 144 -1.60 4.41 3.20
CA PHE A 144 -2.95 4.20 2.70
C PHE A 144 -3.02 3.01 1.74
N TRP A 145 -2.05 2.89 0.83
CA TRP A 145 -1.97 1.78 -0.09
C TRP A 145 -1.89 0.43 0.64
N ASN A 146 -1.07 0.35 1.69
CA ASN A 146 -0.96 -0.84 2.52
C ASN A 146 -2.30 -1.21 3.19
N GLN A 147 -3.05 -0.22 3.67
CA GLN A 147 -4.28 -0.47 4.40
C GLN A 147 -5.45 -0.87 3.49
N PHE A 148 -5.60 -0.27 2.32
CA PHE A 148 -6.77 -0.44 1.46
C PHE A 148 -6.55 -1.37 0.27
N TYR A 149 -5.37 -1.36 -0.36
CA TYR A 149 -5.10 -2.15 -1.56
C TYR A 149 -4.46 -3.51 -1.28
N LEU A 150 -3.75 -3.65 -0.17
CA LEU A 150 -3.07 -4.91 0.13
C LEU A 150 -4.03 -5.92 0.75
N PRO A 151 -4.21 -7.12 0.15
CA PRO A 151 -5.05 -8.16 0.73
C PRO A 151 -4.58 -8.57 2.12
N ALA A 152 -5.51 -8.83 3.04
CA ALA A 152 -5.22 -9.18 4.44
C ALA A 152 -4.25 -10.38 4.57
N SER A 153 -4.32 -11.35 3.66
CA SER A 153 -3.43 -12.51 3.64
C SER A 153 -1.94 -12.17 3.43
N LYS A 154 -1.63 -11.02 2.85
CA LYS A 154 -0.26 -10.57 2.59
C LYS A 154 0.27 -9.57 3.63
N LYS A 155 -0.57 -9.03 4.51
CA LYS A 155 -0.20 -7.95 5.45
C LYS A 155 0.95 -8.34 6.38
N VAL A 156 0.92 -9.54 6.96
CA VAL A 156 1.99 -10.00 7.87
C VAL A 156 3.34 -10.07 7.16
N GLY A 157 3.38 -10.66 5.97
CA GLY A 157 4.60 -10.72 5.15
C GLY A 157 5.07 -9.33 4.72
N TYR A 158 4.14 -8.47 4.36
CA TYR A 158 4.44 -7.09 3.99
C TYR A 158 5.03 -6.28 5.15
N ASN A 159 4.47 -6.41 6.36
CA ASN A 159 5.01 -5.78 7.57
C ASN A 159 6.46 -6.20 7.83
N ASN A 160 6.80 -7.47 7.62
CA ASN A 160 8.18 -7.94 7.69
C ASN A 160 9.07 -7.30 6.61
N MET A 161 8.55 -7.11 5.40
CA MET A 161 9.30 -6.49 4.30
C MET A 161 9.62 -5.02 4.58
N ILE A 162 8.69 -4.25 5.12
CA ILE A 162 8.87 -2.80 5.38
C ILE A 162 9.49 -2.49 6.75
N GLY A 163 9.76 -3.52 7.58
CA GLY A 163 10.33 -3.34 8.90
C GLY A 163 9.33 -2.93 9.99
N ASN A 164 8.03 -3.14 9.78
CA ASN A 164 7.03 -2.95 10.83
C ASN A 164 6.94 -4.19 11.72
N VAL A 165 8.01 -4.45 12.45
CA VAL A 165 8.19 -5.63 13.30
C VAL A 165 8.57 -5.22 14.72
N ALA A 166 8.15 -6.01 15.71
CA ALA A 166 8.41 -5.71 17.11
C ALA A 166 9.90 -5.53 17.44
N SER A 167 10.80 -6.20 16.73
CA SER A 167 12.25 -6.04 16.91
C SER A 167 12.78 -4.65 16.58
N LEU A 168 12.06 -3.85 15.79
CA LEU A 168 12.43 -2.48 15.43
C LEU A 168 11.55 -1.43 16.12
N THR A 169 10.28 -1.76 16.37
CA THR A 169 9.29 -0.84 16.91
C THR A 169 9.13 -0.92 18.44
N SER A 170 9.73 -1.90 19.11
CA SER A 170 9.75 -1.96 20.57
C SER A 170 10.87 -1.10 21.16
N PRO A 171 10.64 -0.41 22.29
CA PRO A 171 11.68 0.34 22.98
C PRO A 171 12.77 -0.58 23.54
N LEU A 172 13.94 -0.53 22.96
CA LEU A 172 15.09 -1.35 23.33
C LEU A 172 16.36 -0.48 23.40
N THR A 173 17.36 -0.93 24.15
CA THR A 173 18.67 -0.28 24.20
C THR A 173 19.51 -0.57 22.96
N SER A 174 19.18 -1.63 22.23
CA SER A 174 19.88 -2.00 21.00
C SER A 174 18.93 -2.63 20.00
N HIS A 175 19.01 -2.21 18.75
CA HIS A 175 18.33 -2.81 17.62
C HIS A 175 19.32 -3.46 16.67
N PRO A 176 19.00 -4.64 16.13
CA PRO A 176 19.84 -5.32 15.17
C PRO A 176 19.82 -4.63 13.80
N LEU A 177 20.82 -4.92 12.99
CA LEU A 177 20.83 -4.61 11.57
C LEU A 177 19.64 -5.32 10.90
N TYR A 178 18.86 -4.60 10.09
CA TYR A 178 17.68 -5.14 9.44
C TYR A 178 17.58 -4.72 7.98
N THR A 179 17.30 -5.67 7.09
CA THR A 179 17.14 -5.38 5.68
C THR A 179 15.66 -5.27 5.33
N ILE A 180 15.27 -4.11 4.82
CA ILE A 180 13.91 -3.83 4.35
C ILE A 180 13.84 -3.90 2.83
N ASN A 181 12.66 -4.28 2.32
CA ASN A 181 12.34 -4.30 0.90
C ASN A 181 10.98 -3.59 0.73
N VAL A 182 11.00 -2.42 0.15
CA VAL A 182 9.80 -1.58 -0.01
C VAL A 182 9.31 -1.67 -1.45
N PRO A 183 8.20 -2.34 -1.73
CA PRO A 183 7.59 -2.33 -3.05
C PRO A 183 7.13 -0.93 -3.43
N LEU A 184 7.29 -0.58 -4.70
CA LEU A 184 6.90 0.73 -5.23
C LEU A 184 5.61 0.58 -6.05
N PRO A 185 4.48 1.12 -5.58
CA PRO A 185 3.18 0.94 -6.22
C PRO A 185 2.97 1.91 -7.40
N PHE A 186 3.83 1.85 -8.40
CA PHE A 186 3.62 2.55 -9.65
C PHE A 186 2.52 1.89 -10.49
N PHE A 187 1.96 2.62 -11.45
CA PHE A 187 0.88 2.15 -12.32
C PHE A 187 1.22 0.83 -13.03
N PHE A 188 2.49 0.65 -13.46
CA PHE A 188 2.94 -0.56 -14.14
C PHE A 188 3.08 -1.79 -13.23
N SER A 189 3.06 -1.59 -11.90
CA SER A 189 3.17 -2.68 -10.92
C SER A 189 1.83 -3.35 -10.59
N ARG A 190 0.72 -2.82 -11.08
CA ARG A 190 -0.61 -3.30 -10.72
C ARG A 190 -1.03 -4.54 -11.51
N ASP A 191 -0.73 -4.57 -12.79
CA ASP A 191 -1.08 -5.68 -13.67
C ASP A 191 -0.03 -5.86 -14.78
N SER A 192 0.09 -7.08 -15.29
CA SER A 192 1.01 -7.38 -16.39
C SER A 192 0.65 -6.66 -17.69
N GLY A 193 -0.62 -6.35 -17.90
CA GLY A 193 -1.10 -5.58 -19.05
C GLY A 193 -0.69 -4.11 -19.05
N LEU A 194 -0.32 -3.57 -17.88
CA LEU A 194 0.17 -2.19 -17.70
C LEU A 194 1.70 -2.12 -17.61
N ALA A 195 2.41 -3.23 -17.81
CA ALA A 195 3.86 -3.29 -17.71
C ALA A 195 4.52 -2.24 -18.63
N LEU A 196 5.55 -1.58 -18.10
CA LEU A 196 6.25 -0.53 -18.84
C LEU A 196 7.08 -1.12 -19.98
N PRO A 197 6.78 -0.82 -21.24
CA PRO A 197 7.48 -1.39 -22.40
C PRO A 197 8.82 -0.70 -22.62
N THR A 198 9.84 -1.07 -21.86
CA THR A 198 11.16 -0.42 -21.88
C THR A 198 11.85 -0.53 -23.23
N ALA A 199 11.64 -1.61 -23.96
CA ALA A 199 12.20 -1.79 -25.32
C ALA A 199 11.50 -0.91 -26.37
N ALA A 200 10.23 -0.54 -26.18
CA ALA A 200 9.49 0.33 -27.09
C ALA A 200 9.76 1.83 -26.88
N LEU A 201 10.50 2.19 -25.83
CA LEU A 201 10.82 3.58 -25.45
C LEU A 201 12.33 3.88 -25.60
N PRO A 202 12.91 3.74 -26.83
CA PRO A 202 14.37 3.78 -27.00
C PRO A 202 14.99 5.16 -26.73
N TYR A 203 14.23 6.24 -26.92
CA TYR A 203 14.73 7.62 -26.81
C TYR A 203 14.37 8.28 -25.46
N ASN A 204 13.54 7.64 -24.63
CA ASN A 204 13.12 8.21 -23.37
C ASN A 204 14.06 7.78 -22.26
N GLN A 205 14.58 8.74 -21.52
CA GLN A 205 15.32 8.48 -20.30
C GLN A 205 14.32 8.30 -19.15
N MET A 206 14.29 7.10 -18.60
CA MET A 206 13.37 6.72 -17.52
C MET A 206 14.14 6.64 -16.21
N LYS A 207 13.68 7.35 -15.20
CA LYS A 207 14.36 7.41 -13.90
C LYS A 207 13.35 7.30 -12.77
N ILE A 208 13.76 6.68 -11.68
CA ILE A 208 13.08 6.71 -10.38
C ILE A 208 13.94 7.54 -9.45
N LYS A 209 13.39 8.64 -8.96
CA LYS A 209 14.06 9.56 -8.05
C LYS A 209 13.50 9.37 -6.65
N PHE A 210 14.38 9.22 -5.67
CA PHE A 210 14.05 9.05 -4.27
C PHE A 210 14.54 10.24 -3.46
N HIS A 211 13.65 10.78 -2.64
CA HIS A 211 13.98 11.70 -1.56
C HIS A 211 13.86 10.94 -0.25
N LEU A 212 14.98 10.72 0.43
CA LEU A 212 15.00 10.04 1.72
C LEU A 212 14.88 11.05 2.86
N ARG A 213 14.25 10.61 3.97
CA ARG A 213 14.18 11.40 5.20
C ARG A 213 15.48 11.33 5.98
N GLU A 214 15.72 12.34 6.82
CA GLU A 214 16.78 12.34 7.80
C GLU A 214 16.57 11.22 8.84
N TRP A 215 17.65 10.66 9.33
CA TRP A 215 17.57 9.60 10.34
C TRP A 215 16.97 10.09 11.65
N SER A 216 17.21 11.37 12.02
CA SER A 216 16.64 12.03 13.20
C SER A 216 15.12 12.10 13.19
N ASP A 217 14.52 12.12 12.00
CA ASP A 217 13.07 12.10 11.82
C ASP A 217 12.45 10.70 11.94
N LEU A 218 13.28 9.65 11.89
CA LEU A 218 12.84 8.26 11.85
C LEU A 218 13.08 7.50 13.16
N ILE A 219 13.78 8.10 14.10
CA ILE A 219 14.15 7.49 15.37
C ILE A 219 13.53 8.28 16.51
N THR A 220 12.94 7.56 17.46
CA THR A 220 12.43 8.15 18.71
C THR A 220 13.24 7.63 19.88
N VAL A 221 13.74 8.52 20.70
CA VAL A 221 14.42 8.18 21.95
C VAL A 221 13.45 8.40 23.12
N TYR A 222 13.31 7.38 23.93
CA TYR A 222 12.54 7.42 25.17
C TYR A 222 13.51 7.38 26.35
N TYR A 223 13.24 8.13 27.40
CA TYR A 223 13.99 8.02 28.64
C TYR A 223 13.09 7.80 29.84
N LEU A 224 13.57 7.02 30.79
CA LEU A 224 12.97 6.73 32.10
C LEU A 224 13.93 7.18 33.20
N PRO A 225 13.55 8.13 34.07
CA PRO A 225 14.34 8.42 35.24
C PRO A 225 14.43 7.20 36.17
N ILE A 226 15.65 6.83 36.58
CA ILE A 226 15.87 5.73 37.50
C ILE A 226 15.30 6.08 38.85
N GLY A 227 14.53 5.17 39.46
CA GLY A 227 13.95 5.33 40.81
C GLY A 227 12.48 5.76 40.87
N ARG A 228 11.79 5.86 39.77
CA ARG A 228 10.32 6.02 39.75
C ARG A 228 9.60 4.74 40.18
N PRO A 229 8.49 4.84 40.96
CA PRO A 229 7.69 3.68 41.29
C PRO A 229 7.15 2.96 40.07
N PRO A 230 7.00 1.62 40.12
CA PRO A 230 6.52 0.84 38.97
C PRO A 230 5.14 1.26 38.41
N ALA A 231 4.29 1.87 39.24
CA ALA A 231 2.98 2.38 38.83
C ALA A 231 3.04 3.60 37.91
N GLU A 232 4.11 4.40 37.97
CA GLU A 232 4.34 5.55 37.08
C GLU A 232 5.23 5.19 35.88
N ALA A 233 5.97 4.10 35.95
CA ALA A 233 6.77 3.57 34.85
C ALA A 233 5.91 3.10 33.65
N ASN A 234 4.61 2.90 33.85
CA ASN A 234 3.67 2.48 32.83
C ASN A 234 3.19 3.60 31.88
N ALA A 235 3.57 4.84 32.12
CA ALA A 235 3.14 5.97 31.30
C ALA A 235 4.32 6.91 31.03
N VAL A 236 5.31 6.42 30.27
CA VAL A 236 6.36 7.31 29.78
C VAL A 236 5.76 8.12 28.63
N THR A 237 5.54 9.38 28.89
CA THR A 237 5.34 10.35 27.83
C THR A 237 6.66 10.40 27.05
N ALA A 238 6.63 10.03 25.77
CA ALA A 238 7.77 10.14 24.90
C ALA A 238 8.30 11.58 24.97
N GLN A 239 9.39 11.81 25.65
CA GLN A 239 10.12 13.04 25.44
C GLN A 239 10.88 12.86 24.13
N VAL A 240 10.40 13.52 23.13
CA VAL A 240 11.09 13.69 21.86
C VAL A 240 12.23 14.65 22.14
N GLY A 241 13.34 14.09 22.61
CA GLY A 241 14.56 14.84 22.71
C GLY A 241 15.26 14.84 21.35
N SER A 242 15.73 15.99 20.94
CA SER A 242 16.82 16.13 20.01
C SER A 242 18.15 15.58 20.59
N ASP A 243 18.07 14.87 21.69
CA ASP A 243 19.21 14.38 22.47
C ASP A 243 19.62 12.98 21.99
N PHE A 244 20.10 12.95 20.73
CA PHE A 244 20.73 11.76 20.17
C PHE A 244 22.18 11.61 20.65
N GLY A 245 22.63 12.42 21.59
CA GLY A 245 24.00 12.40 22.11
C GLY A 245 24.44 11.09 22.77
N ASN A 246 23.46 10.26 23.19
CA ASN A 246 23.70 8.95 23.75
C ASN A 246 23.72 7.80 22.71
N LEU A 247 23.49 8.09 21.44
CA LEU A 247 23.70 7.11 20.36
C LEU A 247 25.19 6.84 20.16
N SER A 248 25.56 5.56 20.13
CA SER A 248 26.97 5.17 20.00
C SER A 248 27.59 5.57 18.68
N VAL A 249 26.81 5.56 17.60
CA VAL A 249 27.25 5.88 16.24
C VAL A 249 26.13 6.55 15.46
N GLU A 250 26.46 7.55 14.63
CA GLU A 250 25.51 8.15 13.71
C GLU A 250 25.00 7.11 12.69
N PRO A 251 23.67 6.94 12.56
CA PRO A 251 23.09 5.96 11.66
C PRO A 251 23.40 6.25 10.19
N ARG A 252 23.83 5.23 9.45
CA ARG A 252 24.04 5.32 7.99
C ARG A 252 23.43 4.13 7.28
N LEU A 253 22.78 4.38 6.14
CA LEU A 253 22.22 3.34 5.32
C LEU A 253 23.31 2.55 4.60
N THR A 254 23.10 1.24 4.53
CA THR A 254 23.97 0.34 3.76
C THR A 254 23.14 -0.43 2.72
N ASN A 255 23.81 -0.91 1.67
CA ASN A 255 23.20 -1.72 0.61
C ASN A 255 21.90 -1.10 0.02
N VAL A 256 21.92 0.21 -0.25
CA VAL A 256 20.80 0.88 -0.91
C VAL A 256 20.78 0.50 -2.38
N GLN A 257 19.79 -0.28 -2.77
CA GLN A 257 19.62 -0.87 -4.09
C GLN A 257 18.19 -0.71 -4.56
N VAL A 258 18.01 -0.41 -5.84
CA VAL A 258 16.68 -0.43 -6.49
C VAL A 258 16.66 -1.60 -7.46
N TRP A 259 15.68 -2.46 -7.30
CA TRP A 259 15.50 -3.65 -8.12
C TRP A 259 14.29 -3.51 -9.02
N GLY A 260 14.37 -4.07 -10.22
CA GLY A 260 13.26 -4.19 -11.15
C GLY A 260 13.08 -5.63 -11.62
N ASN A 261 11.84 -6.08 -11.70
CA ASN A 261 11.50 -7.38 -12.26
C ASN A 261 11.10 -7.19 -13.72
N TYR A 262 11.92 -7.68 -14.63
CA TYR A 262 11.73 -7.55 -16.06
C TYR A 262 11.19 -8.83 -16.67
N ALA A 263 10.33 -8.68 -17.66
CA ALA A 263 9.95 -9.75 -18.57
C ALA A 263 10.77 -9.66 -19.86
N LEU A 264 11.35 -10.80 -20.26
CA LEU A 264 11.94 -11.01 -21.57
C LEU A 264 10.94 -11.82 -22.40
N VAL A 265 10.58 -11.33 -23.56
CA VAL A 265 9.55 -11.91 -24.40
C VAL A 265 10.11 -12.45 -25.70
N SER A 266 9.35 -13.32 -26.38
CA SER A 266 9.74 -13.87 -27.68
C SER A 266 9.77 -12.80 -28.77
N ASN A 267 10.48 -13.10 -29.88
CA ASN A 267 10.59 -12.18 -31.01
C ASN A 267 9.23 -11.83 -31.63
N ASP A 268 8.27 -12.73 -31.57
CA ASP A 268 6.92 -12.47 -32.10
C ASP A 268 6.18 -11.41 -31.28
N GLU A 269 6.33 -11.45 -29.96
CA GLU A 269 5.78 -10.42 -29.07
C GLU A 269 6.51 -9.08 -29.24
N ARG A 270 7.84 -9.10 -29.42
CA ARG A 270 8.62 -7.87 -29.71
C ARG A 270 8.15 -7.21 -31.02
N LYS A 271 7.86 -7.99 -32.05
CA LYS A 271 7.31 -7.47 -33.29
C LYS A 271 5.94 -6.86 -33.13
N ARG A 272 5.06 -7.51 -32.32
CA ARG A 272 3.74 -6.95 -32.00
C ARG A 272 3.87 -5.64 -31.22
N MET A 273 4.78 -5.58 -30.24
CA MET A 273 5.05 -4.38 -29.47
C MET A 273 5.56 -3.22 -30.36
N ALA A 274 6.41 -3.51 -31.35
CA ALA A 274 6.97 -2.51 -32.24
C ALA A 274 5.97 -1.98 -33.28
N CYS A 275 5.02 -2.82 -33.73
CA CYS A 275 4.11 -2.49 -34.82
C CYS A 275 2.75 -1.95 -34.38
N ALA A 276 2.33 -2.19 -33.14
CA ALA A 276 1.02 -1.79 -32.64
C ALA A 276 1.13 -0.63 -31.63
N PRO A 277 0.52 0.54 -31.89
CA PRO A 277 0.38 1.58 -30.90
C PRO A 277 -0.44 1.02 -29.72
N ARG A 278 -0.03 1.35 -28.50
CA ARG A 278 -0.72 0.96 -27.28
C ARG A 278 -0.99 2.18 -26.43
N ASP A 279 -2.22 2.30 -25.99
CA ASP A 279 -2.60 3.25 -24.95
C ASP A 279 -2.54 2.55 -23.60
N ILE A 280 -1.79 3.10 -22.68
CA ILE A 280 -1.66 2.60 -21.32
C ILE A 280 -2.43 3.54 -20.40
N LEU A 281 -3.47 3.03 -19.76
CA LEU A 281 -4.20 3.77 -18.74
C LEU A 281 -3.34 3.86 -17.47
N ILE A 282 -3.00 5.07 -17.06
CA ILE A 282 -2.22 5.33 -15.86
C ILE A 282 -3.10 5.85 -14.74
N GLU A 283 -2.86 5.38 -13.53
CA GLU A 283 -3.41 5.96 -12.31
C GLU A 283 -2.33 6.80 -11.64
N GLN A 284 -2.67 8.03 -11.29
CA GLN A 284 -1.78 8.96 -10.63
C GLN A 284 -2.27 9.26 -9.22
N VAL A 285 -1.32 9.49 -8.32
CA VAL A 285 -1.59 9.98 -6.98
C VAL A 285 -1.46 11.49 -6.99
N GLN A 286 -2.48 12.17 -6.49
CA GLN A 286 -2.47 13.62 -6.28
C GLN A 286 -2.64 13.88 -4.78
N THR A 287 -1.82 14.74 -4.24
CA THR A 287 -1.86 15.12 -2.82
C THR A 287 -2.26 16.58 -2.70
N SER A 288 -3.33 16.86 -1.96
CA SER A 288 -3.64 18.22 -1.51
C SER A 288 -2.67 18.61 -0.40
N GLY A 289 -2.40 19.92 -0.26
CA GLY A 289 -1.49 20.42 0.76
C GLY A 289 -1.90 20.01 2.18
N ILE A 290 -0.90 19.78 3.05
CA ILE A 290 -1.15 19.47 4.46
C ILE A 290 -1.58 20.74 5.17
N THR A 291 -2.74 20.69 5.83
CA THR A 291 -3.31 21.81 6.61
C THR A 291 -3.45 21.43 8.08
N GLY A 292 -3.44 22.42 8.96
CA GLY A 292 -3.65 22.20 10.39
C GLY A 292 -5.10 21.80 10.68
N PHE A 293 -5.27 20.83 11.59
CA PHE A 293 -6.57 20.39 12.10
C PHE A 293 -6.65 20.71 13.60
N ALA A 294 -7.58 21.57 14.00
CA ALA A 294 -7.75 22.02 15.38
C ALA A 294 -9.24 22.00 15.77
N PRO A 295 -9.79 20.82 16.10
CA PRO A 295 -11.24 20.64 16.30
C PRO A 295 -11.79 21.42 17.50
N GLN A 296 -10.99 21.67 18.53
CA GLN A 296 -11.41 22.42 19.71
C GLN A 296 -11.50 23.93 19.48
N ILE A 297 -10.74 24.46 18.53
CA ILE A 297 -10.68 25.91 18.25
C ILE A 297 -11.67 26.26 17.13
N ASN A 298 -11.85 25.37 16.17
CA ASN A 298 -12.69 25.61 15.00
C ASN A 298 -13.37 24.31 14.54
N PRO A 299 -14.45 23.88 15.22
CA PRO A 299 -15.05 22.56 15.04
C PRO A 299 -15.64 22.28 13.66
N LYS A 300 -15.73 23.28 12.80
CA LYS A 300 -16.29 23.14 11.42
C LYS A 300 -15.34 23.77 10.41
N THR A 301 -14.10 23.33 10.40
CA THR A 301 -13.14 23.80 9.40
C THR A 301 -13.39 23.08 8.08
N SER A 302 -13.60 23.86 7.03
CA SER A 302 -13.72 23.37 5.65
C SER A 302 -12.38 23.49 4.98
N TYR A 303 -11.93 22.45 4.30
CA TYR A 303 -10.65 22.41 3.57
C TYR A 303 -10.92 22.26 2.09
N ASP A 304 -10.37 23.19 1.32
CA ASP A 304 -10.46 23.16 -0.13
C ASP A 304 -9.55 22.06 -0.71
N LEU A 305 -10.07 21.28 -1.64
CA LEU A 305 -9.34 20.25 -2.34
C LEU A 305 -9.01 20.70 -3.76
N PHE A 306 -7.72 20.85 -4.04
CA PHE A 306 -7.20 21.21 -5.36
C PHE A 306 -6.66 19.98 -6.07
N LEU A 307 -7.57 19.20 -6.63
CA LEU A 307 -7.26 17.99 -7.39
C LEU A 307 -7.78 18.15 -8.82
N SER A 308 -7.19 17.44 -9.76
CA SER A 308 -7.55 17.51 -11.17
C SER A 308 -7.91 16.15 -11.74
N HIS A 309 -8.54 16.15 -12.91
CA HIS A 309 -8.94 14.96 -13.64
C HIS A 309 -10.00 14.09 -12.93
N ALA A 310 -10.20 12.88 -13.44
CA ALA A 310 -11.15 11.93 -12.90
C ALA A 310 -10.58 11.26 -11.63
N VAL A 311 -11.19 11.55 -10.49
CA VAL A 311 -10.82 10.97 -9.19
C VAL A 311 -11.62 9.70 -8.96
N LYS A 312 -10.93 8.61 -8.68
CA LYS A 312 -11.48 7.28 -8.43
C LYS A 312 -11.80 7.08 -6.95
N ALA A 313 -10.90 7.49 -6.08
CA ALA A 313 -11.06 7.44 -4.64
C ALA A 313 -10.34 8.61 -3.97
N LEU A 314 -10.88 9.06 -2.85
CA LEU A 314 -10.32 10.09 -1.98
C LEU A 314 -9.91 9.44 -0.66
N PHE A 315 -8.66 9.64 -0.25
CA PHE A 315 -8.15 9.19 1.04
C PHE A 315 -7.84 10.41 1.90
N PHE A 316 -8.19 10.34 3.17
CA PHE A 316 -7.90 11.41 4.12
C PHE A 316 -7.64 10.85 5.52
N ALA A 317 -6.82 11.55 6.28
CA ALA A 317 -6.54 11.24 7.69
C ALA A 317 -6.06 12.49 8.42
N VAL A 318 -6.12 12.44 9.73
CA VAL A 318 -5.56 13.45 10.63
C VAL A 318 -4.36 12.85 11.33
N ARG A 319 -3.17 13.36 11.04
CA ARG A 319 -1.94 12.90 11.67
C ARG A 319 -1.73 13.57 13.02
N ASN A 320 -1.45 12.78 14.04
CA ASN A 320 -1.02 13.27 15.34
C ASN A 320 0.45 13.67 15.31
N LYS A 321 0.74 14.93 15.66
CA LYS A 321 2.09 15.51 15.68
C LYS A 321 2.68 15.66 17.07
N SER A 322 2.07 15.10 18.11
CA SER A 322 2.59 15.17 19.48
C SER A 322 4.02 14.59 19.57
N VAL A 323 4.29 13.53 18.80
CA VAL A 323 5.62 12.96 18.60
C VAL A 323 5.95 13.05 17.12
N PRO A 324 6.72 14.04 16.67
CA PRO A 324 6.96 14.30 15.25
C PRO A 324 7.63 13.15 14.50
N THR A 325 8.44 12.36 15.19
CA THR A 325 9.17 11.21 14.65
C THR A 325 8.29 9.99 14.39
N ILE A 326 7.05 9.94 14.91
CA ILE A 326 6.08 8.89 14.63
C ILE A 326 5.19 9.36 13.49
N TRP A 327 5.48 8.88 12.28
CA TRP A 327 4.83 9.36 11.05
C TRP A 327 3.47 8.73 10.79
N SER A 328 3.31 7.45 11.12
CA SER A 328 2.09 6.67 10.84
C SER A 328 1.12 6.62 12.03
N ASN A 329 1.02 7.72 12.80
CA ASN A 329 0.06 7.83 13.90
C ASN A 329 -1.12 8.74 13.49
N TYR A 330 -2.27 8.13 13.28
CA TYR A 330 -3.52 8.79 12.91
C TYR A 330 -4.57 8.72 14.00
N THR A 331 -4.13 8.55 15.27
CA THR A 331 -5.00 8.47 16.44
C THR A 331 -4.86 9.68 17.36
N THR A 332 -5.80 9.83 18.30
CA THR A 332 -5.80 10.93 19.29
C THR A 332 -4.67 10.84 20.32
N THR A 333 -4.01 9.68 20.47
CA THR A 333 -2.94 9.49 21.47
C THR A 333 -1.55 9.56 20.87
N SER A 334 -0.59 10.08 21.64
CA SER A 334 0.82 10.16 21.23
C SER A 334 1.56 8.81 21.25
N GLY A 335 0.89 7.73 21.63
CA GLY A 335 1.51 6.44 21.94
C GLY A 335 2.01 6.39 23.38
N LYS A 336 1.92 5.22 23.98
CA LYS A 336 2.42 4.94 25.34
C LYS A 336 3.36 3.76 25.29
N VAL A 337 4.46 3.87 26.00
CA VAL A 337 5.35 2.73 26.23
C VAL A 337 4.86 1.99 27.48
N ILE A 338 4.42 0.75 27.29
CA ILE A 338 4.01 -0.13 28.40
C ILE A 338 4.96 -1.32 28.39
N GLY A 339 5.86 -1.38 29.37
CA GLY A 339 6.94 -2.35 29.39
C GLY A 339 7.88 -2.17 28.18
N LYS A 340 7.94 -3.18 27.31
CA LYS A 340 8.76 -3.15 26.07
C LYS A 340 7.92 -2.92 24.79
N ASN A 341 6.67 -2.49 24.95
CA ASN A 341 5.76 -2.33 23.81
C ASN A 341 5.33 -0.87 23.67
N LEU A 342 5.36 -0.38 22.44
CA LEU A 342 4.76 0.89 22.06
C LEU A 342 3.31 0.64 21.63
N ILE A 343 2.35 1.22 22.33
CA ILE A 343 0.92 1.00 22.11
C ILE A 343 0.25 2.32 21.73
N PHE A 344 -0.52 2.29 20.66
CA PHE A 344 -1.35 3.39 20.15
C PHE A 344 -2.83 3.07 20.36
N ASN A 345 -3.32 3.14 21.59
CA ASN A 345 -4.73 2.93 21.94
C ASN A 345 -5.52 4.24 21.86
N GLY A 346 -5.38 4.98 20.78
CA GLY A 346 -6.13 6.20 20.54
C GLY A 346 -7.44 5.94 19.79
N SER A 347 -8.41 6.82 20.02
CA SER A 347 -9.62 6.89 19.20
C SER A 347 -9.35 7.63 17.89
N ASP A 348 -10.32 7.57 16.99
CA ASP A 348 -10.31 8.34 15.76
C ASP A 348 -10.43 9.84 16.09
N PRO A 349 -9.57 10.71 15.55
CA PRO A 349 -9.68 12.16 15.71
C PRO A 349 -10.83 12.77 14.91
N VAL A 350 -11.44 12.02 13.97
CA VAL A 350 -12.54 12.47 13.13
C VAL A 350 -13.83 11.78 13.56
N GLY A 351 -14.82 12.55 13.98
CA GLY A 351 -16.14 12.03 14.37
C GLY A 351 -17.06 11.85 13.14
N ASN A 352 -17.22 12.88 12.34
CA ASN A 352 -17.99 12.83 11.09
C ASN A 352 -17.36 13.74 10.04
N THR A 353 -17.71 13.49 8.77
CA THR A 353 -17.16 14.27 7.63
C THR A 353 -18.27 14.56 6.62
N SER A 354 -18.23 15.78 6.08
CA SER A 354 -19.06 16.21 4.94
C SER A 354 -18.18 16.50 3.74
N ILE A 355 -18.63 16.14 2.55
CA ILE A 355 -18.00 16.51 1.27
C ILE A 355 -19.00 17.41 0.51
N THR A 356 -18.54 18.58 0.09
CA THR A 356 -19.35 19.59 -0.56
C THR A 356 -18.79 19.94 -1.94
N TYR A 357 -19.64 19.97 -2.96
CA TYR A 357 -19.33 20.41 -4.31
C TYR A 357 -20.15 21.66 -4.62
N GLU A 358 -19.50 22.75 -5.00
CA GLU A 358 -20.18 23.99 -5.43
C GLU A 358 -21.30 24.41 -4.47
N ASN A 359 -21.01 24.41 -3.18
CA ASN A 359 -21.97 24.69 -2.08
C ASN A 359 -23.09 23.66 -1.89
N THR A 360 -23.09 22.56 -2.64
CA THR A 360 -24.05 21.47 -2.46
C THR A 360 -23.38 20.29 -1.78
N LYS A 361 -23.98 19.77 -0.71
CA LYS A 361 -23.44 18.62 0.02
C LYS A 361 -23.58 17.34 -0.80
N ARG A 362 -22.45 16.77 -1.21
CA ARG A 362 -22.39 15.42 -1.81
C ARG A 362 -22.66 14.35 -0.76
N ILE A 363 -22.08 14.53 0.42
CA ILE A 363 -22.32 13.74 1.63
C ILE A 363 -22.41 14.72 2.79
N SER A 364 -23.37 14.50 3.67
CA SER A 364 -23.60 15.35 4.83
C SER A 364 -23.42 14.56 6.13
N ASN A 365 -22.47 14.99 6.97
CA ASN A 365 -22.27 14.49 8.34
C ASN A 365 -22.24 12.96 8.45
N MET A 366 -21.56 12.29 7.52
CA MET A 366 -21.38 10.86 7.60
C MET A 366 -20.32 10.54 8.66
N THR A 367 -20.58 9.53 9.47
CA THR A 367 -19.71 9.12 10.59
C THR A 367 -18.40 8.51 10.11
N SER A 368 -17.38 8.58 10.94
CA SER A 368 -16.03 8.09 10.62
C SER A 368 -15.99 6.60 10.29
N ASP A 369 -16.82 5.79 10.97
CA ASP A 369 -16.94 4.34 10.73
C ASP A 369 -17.39 4.00 9.31
N PHE A 370 -18.21 4.86 8.68
CA PHE A 370 -18.56 4.69 7.28
C PHE A 370 -17.33 4.74 6.38
N TYR A 371 -16.43 5.72 6.58
CA TYR A 371 -15.24 5.90 5.75
C TYR A 371 -14.13 4.91 6.05
N SER A 372 -14.05 4.42 7.30
CA SER A 372 -12.98 3.51 7.74
C SER A 372 -13.33 2.04 7.65
N LEU A 373 -14.62 1.67 7.74
CA LEU A 373 -15.06 0.28 7.79
C LEU A 373 -16.04 -0.05 6.64
N VAL A 374 -17.15 0.69 6.53
CA VAL A 374 -18.24 0.32 5.61
C VAL A 374 -17.86 0.52 4.15
N ALA A 375 -17.32 1.68 3.78
CA ALA A 375 -16.91 1.94 2.41
C ALA A 375 -15.77 1.01 1.95
N PRO A 376 -14.70 0.77 2.75
CA PRO A 376 -13.68 -0.20 2.40
C PRO A 376 -14.19 -1.64 2.27
N PHE A 377 -15.16 -2.04 3.10
CA PHE A 377 -15.73 -3.39 3.03
C PHE A 377 -16.35 -3.70 1.66
N PHE A 378 -17.03 -2.74 1.06
CA PHE A 378 -17.71 -2.93 -0.23
C PHE A 378 -16.84 -2.58 -1.44
N MET A 379 -15.87 -1.67 -1.30
CA MET A 379 -15.19 -1.02 -2.44
C MET A 379 -13.67 -1.20 -2.45
N ALA A 380 -13.10 -1.86 -1.43
CA ALA A 380 -11.66 -2.07 -1.33
C ALA A 380 -11.33 -3.55 -1.08
N PRO A 381 -10.14 -4.02 -1.49
CA PRO A 381 -9.67 -5.38 -1.20
C PRO A 381 -9.45 -5.68 0.28
N SER A 382 -9.28 -4.65 1.09
CA SER A 382 -8.97 -4.78 2.52
C SER A 382 -9.59 -3.65 3.33
N ILE A 383 -9.95 -3.97 4.57
CA ILE A 383 -10.37 -2.99 5.58
C ILE A 383 -9.12 -2.60 6.39
N PRO A 384 -8.94 -1.32 6.76
CA PRO A 384 -7.86 -0.89 7.62
C PRO A 384 -7.82 -1.66 8.96
N GLU A 385 -6.63 -2.08 9.37
CA GLU A 385 -6.43 -2.74 10.68
C GLU A 385 -6.35 -1.71 11.83
N HIS A 386 -5.99 -0.48 11.49
CA HIS A 386 -5.76 0.60 12.46
C HIS A 386 -6.77 1.73 12.26
N THR A 387 -7.11 2.39 13.36
CA THR A 387 -7.99 3.55 13.37
C THR A 387 -7.35 4.76 12.69
N GLY A 388 -8.19 5.64 12.13
CA GLY A 388 -7.78 6.93 11.59
C GLY A 388 -7.53 6.96 10.08
N TYR A 389 -7.70 5.83 9.39
CA TYR A 389 -7.65 5.77 7.93
C TYR A 389 -9.06 5.87 7.34
N HIS A 390 -9.28 6.85 6.47
CA HIS A 390 -10.58 7.11 5.87
C HIS A 390 -10.49 7.07 4.35
N MET A 391 -11.50 6.47 3.72
CA MET A 391 -11.63 6.38 2.28
C MET A 391 -13.05 6.75 1.84
N TYR A 392 -13.16 7.54 0.79
CA TYR A 392 -14.40 7.72 0.03
C TYR A 392 -14.18 7.31 -1.42
N SER A 393 -14.95 6.36 -1.91
CA SER A 393 -14.83 5.84 -3.27
C SER A 393 -15.93 6.38 -4.17
N TYR A 394 -15.56 6.71 -5.40
CA TYR A 394 -16.46 7.06 -6.51
C TYR A 394 -16.69 5.89 -7.46
N CYS A 395 -15.93 4.81 -7.28
CA CYS A 395 -15.99 3.60 -8.10
C CYS A 395 -16.50 2.41 -7.29
N LEU A 396 -16.91 1.38 -7.99
CA LEU A 396 -17.41 0.14 -7.38
C LEU A 396 -16.27 -0.66 -6.72
N ASP A 397 -15.09 -0.64 -7.31
CA ASP A 397 -13.89 -1.30 -6.78
C ASP A 397 -12.65 -0.46 -7.08
N ILE A 398 -11.94 -0.05 -6.03
CA ILE A 398 -10.72 0.76 -6.15
C ILE A 398 -9.55 -0.03 -6.77
N ALA A 399 -9.55 -1.34 -6.63
CA ALA A 399 -8.48 -2.19 -7.16
C ALA A 399 -8.68 -2.55 -8.64
N ALA A 400 -9.90 -2.43 -9.16
CA ALA A 400 -10.18 -2.73 -10.55
C ALA A 400 -9.44 -1.75 -11.48
N LEU A 401 -8.87 -2.27 -12.57
CA LEU A 401 -8.20 -1.47 -13.59
C LEU A 401 -9.19 -0.88 -14.59
N ASP A 402 -10.27 -1.59 -14.85
CA ASP A 402 -11.32 -1.12 -15.73
C ASP A 402 -12.06 0.08 -15.12
N PRO A 403 -12.54 1.03 -15.93
CA PRO A 403 -13.28 2.18 -15.44
C PRO A 403 -14.63 1.73 -14.87
N MET A 404 -14.78 1.86 -13.55
CA MET A 404 -15.97 1.47 -12.79
C MET A 404 -16.63 2.65 -12.05
N GLY A 405 -16.38 3.87 -12.49
CA GLY A 405 -16.89 5.09 -11.90
C GLY A 405 -15.80 6.03 -11.45
N SER A 406 -16.06 7.32 -11.57
CA SER A 406 -15.17 8.40 -11.14
C SER A 406 -15.92 9.73 -11.10
N THR A 407 -15.32 10.73 -10.46
CA THR A 407 -15.81 12.10 -10.49
C THR A 407 -14.71 13.02 -11.02
N ASN A 408 -15.01 13.84 -12.01
CA ASN A 408 -14.03 14.77 -12.60
C ASN A 408 -13.92 16.04 -11.77
N TYR A 409 -12.89 16.12 -10.94
CA TYR A 409 -12.60 17.27 -10.10
C TYR A 409 -12.13 18.51 -10.90
N GLY A 410 -11.56 18.30 -12.07
CA GLY A 410 -11.16 19.40 -12.94
C GLY A 410 -12.32 20.16 -13.59
N LYS A 411 -13.56 19.66 -13.45
CA LYS A 411 -14.79 20.35 -13.93
C LYS A 411 -15.57 21.02 -12.81
N LEU A 412 -15.22 20.77 -11.55
CA LEU A 412 -15.84 21.39 -10.38
C LEU A 412 -15.05 22.63 -9.96
N SER A 413 -15.75 23.74 -9.70
CA SER A 413 -15.11 25.01 -9.33
C SER A 413 -14.63 25.01 -7.89
N SER A 414 -15.36 24.35 -6.98
CA SER A 414 -15.00 24.24 -5.58
C SER A 414 -15.36 22.87 -5.02
N ILE A 415 -14.42 22.28 -4.31
CA ILE A 415 -14.59 20.99 -3.64
C ILE A 415 -14.03 21.14 -2.25
N ASN A 416 -14.85 20.86 -1.26
CA ASN A 416 -14.47 21.04 0.14
C ASN A 416 -14.72 19.75 0.92
N ILE A 417 -13.80 19.44 1.82
CA ILE A 417 -13.96 18.42 2.84
C ILE A 417 -14.03 19.10 4.21
N SER A 418 -15.01 18.72 5.01
CA SER A 418 -15.24 19.30 6.34
C SER A 418 -15.29 18.19 7.37
N PRO A 419 -14.13 17.73 7.87
CA PRO A 419 -14.05 16.81 8.98
C PRO A 419 -14.42 17.54 10.28
N ASN A 420 -15.16 16.88 11.15
CA ASN A 420 -15.57 17.35 12.45
C ASN A 420 -15.14 16.31 13.51
N ALA A 421 -14.60 16.75 14.65
CA ALA A 421 -14.18 15.88 15.75
C ALA A 421 -15.30 15.66 16.78
#